data_2ee8cf6ded767f400809734566045861
#
_entry.id   2ee8cf6ded767f400809734566045861
#
_cell.length_a   1.000
_cell.length_b   1.000
_cell.length_c   1.000
_cell.angle_alpha   90.00
_cell.angle_beta   90.00
_cell.angle_gamma   90.00
#
_symmetry.space_group_name_H-M   'P 1'
#
loop_
_entity.id
_entity.type
_entity.pdbx_description
1 polymer ?
#
loop_
_entity_poly.entity_id
_entity_poly.type
_entity_poly.pdbx_seq_one_letter_code
_entity_poly.pdbx_strand_id
1 'polypeptide(L)'
;MTRPAEGGPFCCGSVQLAQNTIGAGEREAMWYWLFKYILLGPLLSLLGRPKVEGLEHLPSSGPAILAGNHLAIVDSFYLPLVVRRRITFLAKSEYFTGTGLKGWLSRWFFTAVGQVPIDRTDADAAQAALNTAERLLGQGKLLGMYPEGTRSPDGRLYKGKTGLARLALHTGVPVIPVAMTGTNVVNPPGTSMLRFGRVTVRFGEPMDFSRFDGMAGNRFIERAVTDEVIYELMGLSDQEYVDIYAASVKERGNDAGSAYEAARIPETAVG
;
A
#
# COMPACT_ATOMS: atom_id res chain seq x y z
N MET A 1 -37.38 56.41 -12.03
CA MET A 1 -37.50 55.75 -10.71
C MET A 1 -37.22 54.28 -10.88
N THR A 2 -35.99 53.89 -10.70
CA THR A 2 -35.53 52.48 -10.76
C THR A 2 -34.91 52.13 -9.40
N ARG A 3 -35.43 51.10 -8.73
CA ARG A 3 -34.94 50.60 -7.46
C ARG A 3 -33.65 49.82 -7.63
N PRO A 4 -32.68 49.87 -6.73
CA PRO A 4 -31.50 49.00 -6.72
C PRO A 4 -31.84 47.63 -6.15
N ALA A 5 -31.24 46.56 -6.72
CA ALA A 5 -31.35 45.20 -6.30
C ALA A 5 -30.56 44.96 -5.01
N GLU A 6 -31.19 44.33 -4.03
CA GLU A 6 -30.56 43.90 -2.77
C GLU A 6 -29.60 42.73 -3.00
N GLY A 7 -28.36 42.88 -2.54
CA GLY A 7 -27.36 41.81 -2.51
C GLY A 7 -27.66 40.81 -1.40
N GLY A 8 -27.87 39.55 -1.75
CA GLY A 8 -28.02 38.46 -0.79
C GLY A 8 -26.70 38.02 -0.20
N PRO A 9 -26.68 37.40 0.99
CA PRO A 9 -25.47 37.01 1.73
C PRO A 9 -24.92 35.68 1.23
N PHE A 10 -24.02 35.71 0.26
CA PHE A 10 -23.25 34.55 -0.11
C PHE A 10 -21.76 34.83 0.13
N CYS A 11 -21.21 34.42 1.28
CA CYS A 11 -19.75 34.21 1.46
C CYS A 11 -19.28 33.63 2.80
N CYS A 12 -20.15 33.10 3.66
CA CYS A 12 -19.65 32.58 4.94
C CYS A 12 -19.46 31.06 5.01
N GLY A 13 -20.10 30.27 4.14
CA GLY A 13 -20.03 28.81 4.18
C GLY A 13 -18.76 28.20 3.55
N SER A 14 -18.21 28.85 2.53
CA SER A 14 -17.05 28.32 1.79
C SER A 14 -15.72 28.49 2.56
N VAL A 15 -15.58 29.55 3.33
CA VAL A 15 -14.38 29.80 4.16
C VAL A 15 -14.32 28.84 5.35
N GLN A 16 -15.46 28.53 5.96
CA GLN A 16 -15.54 27.61 7.10
C GLN A 16 -15.22 26.18 6.70
N LEU A 17 -15.66 25.73 5.51
CA LEU A 17 -15.34 24.42 4.95
C LEU A 17 -13.84 24.29 4.62
N ALA A 18 -13.25 25.34 4.04
CA ALA A 18 -11.81 25.37 3.73
C ALA A 18 -10.94 25.33 4.99
N GLN A 19 -11.31 26.07 6.05
CA GLN A 19 -10.59 26.09 7.32
C GLN A 19 -10.68 24.74 8.06
N ASN A 20 -11.82 24.06 8.03
CA ASN A 20 -11.98 22.73 8.62
C ASN A 20 -11.16 21.66 7.88
N THR A 21 -11.00 21.78 6.56
CA THR A 21 -10.21 20.85 5.75
C THR A 21 -8.70 21.03 5.96
N ILE A 22 -8.24 22.27 6.13
CA ILE A 22 -6.82 22.59 6.43
C ILE A 22 -6.45 22.03 7.81
N GLY A 23 -7.24 22.30 8.84
CA GLY A 23 -6.97 21.82 10.19
C GLY A 23 -7.09 20.29 10.37
N ALA A 24 -7.84 19.59 9.50
CA ALA A 24 -7.88 18.13 9.47
C ALA A 24 -6.59 17.57 8.88
N GLY A 25 -6.11 18.10 7.76
CA GLY A 25 -4.86 17.66 7.10
C GLY A 25 -3.61 17.88 7.98
N GLU A 26 -3.54 19.00 8.69
CA GLU A 26 -2.44 19.28 9.61
C GLU A 26 -2.42 18.33 10.82
N ARG A 27 -3.59 17.99 11.38
CA ARG A 27 -3.70 17.01 12.47
C ARG A 27 -3.31 15.61 12.01
N GLU A 28 -3.73 15.19 10.82
CA GLU A 28 -3.31 13.90 10.25
C GLU A 28 -1.80 13.84 10.02
N ALA A 29 -1.21 14.92 9.51
CA ALA A 29 0.24 15.03 9.36
C ALA A 29 0.97 14.92 10.71
N MET A 30 0.51 15.61 11.72
CA MET A 30 1.07 15.55 13.08
C MET A 30 1.06 14.12 13.64
N TRP A 31 -0.07 13.41 13.54
CA TRP A 31 -0.19 12.03 14.00
C TRP A 31 0.71 11.08 13.23
N TYR A 32 0.84 11.25 11.90
CA TYR A 32 1.76 10.47 11.08
C TYR A 32 3.20 10.57 11.59
N TRP A 33 3.68 11.79 11.87
CA TRP A 33 5.05 12.01 12.34
C TRP A 33 5.24 11.54 13.78
N LEU A 34 4.24 11.69 14.65
CA LEU A 34 4.25 11.17 16.01
C LEU A 34 4.39 9.64 16.01
N PHE A 35 3.58 8.92 15.22
CA PHE A 35 3.70 7.48 15.08
C PHE A 35 5.05 7.06 14.53
N LYS A 36 5.50 7.74 13.48
CA LYS A 36 6.75 7.42 12.81
C LYS A 36 7.97 7.59 13.73
N TYR A 37 8.09 8.69 14.46
CA TYR A 37 9.31 9.02 15.17
C TYR A 37 9.27 8.71 16.67
N ILE A 38 8.11 8.65 17.28
CA ILE A 38 7.98 8.51 18.74
C ILE A 38 7.42 7.15 19.15
N LEU A 39 6.39 6.65 18.48
CA LEU A 39 5.73 5.41 18.90
C LEU A 39 6.27 4.17 18.18
N LEU A 40 6.06 4.07 16.87
CA LEU A 40 6.41 2.87 16.10
C LEU A 40 7.87 2.85 15.63
N GLY A 41 8.41 4.01 15.27
CA GLY A 41 9.74 4.10 14.71
C GLY A 41 10.84 3.55 15.61
N PRO A 42 10.96 3.98 16.87
CA PRO A 42 11.96 3.45 17.78
C PRO A 42 11.81 1.94 18.02
N LEU A 43 10.56 1.46 18.19
CA LEU A 43 10.27 0.04 18.37
C LEU A 43 10.68 -0.79 17.15
N LEU A 44 10.27 -0.40 15.96
CA LEU A 44 10.61 -1.09 14.71
C LEU A 44 12.11 -1.02 14.41
N SER A 45 12.76 0.10 14.72
CA SER A 45 14.20 0.26 14.57
C SER A 45 14.97 -0.66 15.51
N LEU A 46 14.49 -0.85 16.73
CA LEU A 46 15.09 -1.78 17.69
C LEU A 46 14.90 -3.24 17.25
N LEU A 47 13.69 -3.60 16.81
CA LEU A 47 13.34 -4.97 16.43
C LEU A 47 14.00 -5.40 15.13
N GLY A 48 13.94 -4.57 14.09
CA GLY A 48 14.36 -4.93 12.73
C GLY A 48 15.70 -4.34 12.30
N ARG A 49 16.24 -3.35 13.02
CA ARG A 49 17.50 -2.67 12.68
C ARG A 49 17.63 -2.40 11.19
N PRO A 50 16.74 -1.58 10.60
CA PRO A 50 16.61 -1.48 9.16
C PRO A 50 17.90 -0.96 8.51
N LYS A 51 18.42 -1.73 7.56
CA LYS A 51 19.46 -1.29 6.62
C LYS A 51 18.78 -0.72 5.39
N VAL A 52 19.19 0.45 4.93
CA VAL A 52 18.61 1.13 3.76
C VAL A 52 19.68 1.30 2.70
N GLU A 53 19.35 0.95 1.47
CA GLU A 53 20.22 1.04 0.30
C GLU A 53 19.45 1.72 -0.85
N GLY A 54 20.12 2.56 -1.66
CA GLY A 54 19.53 3.20 -2.84
C GLY A 54 18.50 4.30 -2.53
N LEU A 55 18.48 4.87 -1.32
CA LEU A 55 17.51 5.91 -0.95
C LEU A 55 17.64 7.17 -1.81
N GLU A 56 18.79 7.41 -2.42
CA GLU A 56 19.08 8.47 -3.39
C GLU A 56 18.23 8.38 -4.66
N HIS A 57 17.73 7.20 -5.01
CA HIS A 57 16.83 6.98 -6.16
C HIS A 57 15.42 7.56 -5.91
N LEU A 58 15.09 7.85 -4.66
CA LEU A 58 13.80 8.44 -4.33
C LEU A 58 13.79 9.95 -4.63
N PRO A 59 12.86 10.46 -5.46
CA PRO A 59 12.79 11.88 -5.78
C PRO A 59 12.52 12.71 -4.52
N SER A 60 13.26 13.81 -4.36
CA SER A 60 13.08 14.75 -3.23
C SER A 60 11.72 15.46 -3.25
N SER A 61 11.13 15.61 -4.43
CA SER A 61 9.82 16.25 -4.66
C SER A 61 9.09 15.58 -5.83
N GLY A 62 7.82 15.92 -6.02
CA GLY A 62 7.01 15.35 -7.09
C GLY A 62 6.44 13.95 -6.77
N PRO A 63 5.55 13.44 -7.64
CA PRO A 63 4.94 12.13 -7.45
C PRO A 63 5.89 10.99 -7.84
N ALA A 64 5.72 9.84 -7.18
CA ALA A 64 6.32 8.58 -7.60
C ALA A 64 5.49 7.40 -7.06
N ILE A 65 5.53 6.27 -7.75
CA ILE A 65 4.94 5.01 -7.32
C ILE A 65 6.07 4.16 -6.73
N LEU A 66 5.96 3.80 -5.45
CA LEU A 66 6.87 2.87 -4.79
C LEU A 66 6.29 1.47 -4.91
N ALA A 67 6.86 0.66 -5.78
CA ALA A 67 6.44 -0.71 -6.01
C ALA A 67 7.21 -1.67 -5.10
N GLY A 68 6.55 -2.21 -4.07
CA GLY A 68 7.20 -3.09 -3.09
C GLY A 68 6.81 -4.55 -3.25
N ASN A 69 7.72 -5.49 -2.93
CA ASN A 69 7.35 -6.85 -2.60
C ASN A 69 6.59 -6.89 -1.27
N HIS A 70 5.77 -7.90 -1.01
CA HIS A 70 4.93 -7.92 0.18
C HIS A 70 5.07 -9.23 0.97
N LEU A 71 5.89 -9.21 2.01
CA LEU A 71 6.20 -10.38 2.85
C LEU A 71 5.39 -10.41 4.15
N ALA A 72 5.20 -9.24 4.78
CA ALA A 72 4.60 -9.15 6.11
C ALA A 72 3.73 -7.88 6.25
N ILE A 73 2.92 -7.80 7.32
CA ILE A 73 2.14 -6.59 7.63
C ILE A 73 3.08 -5.40 7.88
N VAL A 74 4.21 -5.67 8.52
CA VAL A 74 5.17 -4.62 8.89
C VAL A 74 5.87 -3.96 7.71
N ASP A 75 5.79 -4.49 6.49
CA ASP A 75 6.30 -3.84 5.28
C ASP A 75 5.71 -2.43 5.14
N SER A 76 4.40 -2.29 5.34
CA SER A 76 3.68 -1.02 5.28
C SER A 76 4.04 -0.04 6.41
N PHE A 77 4.90 -0.44 7.34
CA PHE A 77 5.44 0.41 8.40
C PHE A 77 6.94 0.65 8.23
N TYR A 78 7.72 -0.37 7.82
CA TYR A 78 9.16 -0.17 7.57
C TYR A 78 9.42 0.75 6.40
N LEU A 79 8.66 0.64 5.31
CA LEU A 79 8.86 1.52 4.16
C LEU A 79 8.60 3.00 4.51
N PRO A 80 7.49 3.40 5.14
CA PRO A 80 7.33 4.77 5.63
C PRO A 80 8.37 5.19 6.68
N LEU A 81 8.85 4.26 7.50
CA LEU A 81 9.85 4.57 8.53
C LEU A 81 11.14 5.11 7.94
N VAL A 82 11.62 4.50 6.86
CA VAL A 82 12.92 4.85 6.26
C VAL A 82 12.85 6.01 5.27
N VAL A 83 11.69 6.31 4.72
CA VAL A 83 11.49 7.40 3.74
C VAL A 83 11.14 8.70 4.47
N ARG A 84 11.84 9.80 4.16
CA ARG A 84 11.56 11.11 4.79
C ARG A 84 10.24 11.74 4.37
N ARG A 85 9.76 11.44 3.16
CA ARG A 85 8.49 11.93 2.64
C ARG A 85 7.33 11.04 3.11
N ARG A 86 6.13 11.62 3.24
CA ARG A 86 4.92 10.86 3.56
C ARG A 86 4.56 9.96 2.38
N ILE A 87 4.43 8.66 2.62
CA ILE A 87 3.93 7.68 1.66
C ILE A 87 2.45 7.42 1.96
N THR A 88 1.63 7.39 0.92
CA THR A 88 0.23 6.99 1.01
C THR A 88 0.07 5.59 0.46
N PHE A 89 -0.60 4.70 1.19
CA PHE A 89 -0.95 3.37 0.74
C PHE A 89 -2.46 3.25 0.56
N LEU A 90 -2.87 2.42 -0.38
CA LEU A 90 -4.27 2.03 -0.54
C LEU A 90 -4.53 0.76 0.29
N ALA A 91 -5.34 0.87 1.33
CA ALA A 91 -5.64 -0.21 2.26
C ALA A 91 -7.08 -0.71 2.10
N LYS A 92 -7.31 -1.98 2.46
CA LYS A 92 -8.65 -2.59 2.45
C LYS A 92 -9.63 -1.78 3.30
N SER A 93 -10.84 -1.53 2.78
CA SER A 93 -11.91 -0.80 3.46
C SER A 93 -12.32 -1.41 4.79
N GLU A 94 -12.16 -2.73 4.95
CA GLU A 94 -12.51 -3.45 6.19
C GLU A 94 -11.70 -2.97 7.40
N TYR A 95 -10.50 -2.43 7.21
CA TYR A 95 -9.73 -1.82 8.32
C TYR A 95 -10.36 -0.53 8.84
N PHE A 96 -11.26 0.08 8.06
CA PHE A 96 -11.92 1.35 8.37
C PHE A 96 -13.40 1.21 8.74
N THR A 97 -14.03 0.06 8.46
CA THR A 97 -15.47 -0.18 8.66
C THR A 97 -15.81 -0.92 9.94
N GLY A 98 -14.80 -1.38 10.69
CA GLY A 98 -15.00 -2.08 11.96
C GLY A 98 -15.83 -1.25 12.96
N THR A 99 -16.71 -1.92 13.71
CA THR A 99 -17.58 -1.31 14.73
C THR A 99 -16.97 -1.37 16.13
N GLY A 100 -17.49 -0.54 17.04
CA GLY A 100 -17.04 -0.48 18.43
C GLY A 100 -15.65 0.15 18.60
N LEU A 101 -15.10 0.06 19.82
CA LEU A 101 -13.82 0.68 20.18
C LEU A 101 -12.64 0.16 19.33
N LYS A 102 -12.62 -1.14 19.04
CA LYS A 102 -11.56 -1.75 18.18
C LYS A 102 -11.63 -1.21 16.76
N GLY A 103 -12.82 -1.08 16.16
CA GLY A 103 -12.99 -0.54 14.82
C GLY A 103 -12.66 0.95 14.77
N TRP A 104 -13.03 1.72 15.80
CA TRP A 104 -12.66 3.13 15.90
C TRP A 104 -11.12 3.30 15.99
N LEU A 105 -10.44 2.51 16.84
CA LEU A 105 -8.99 2.55 17.00
C LEU A 105 -8.26 2.13 15.72
N SER A 106 -8.75 1.09 15.04
CA SER A 106 -8.21 0.64 13.75
C SER A 106 -8.31 1.75 12.70
N ARG A 107 -9.49 2.34 12.50
CA ARG A 107 -9.72 3.44 11.56
C ARG A 107 -8.81 4.63 11.86
N TRP A 108 -8.78 5.06 13.12
CA TRP A 108 -7.93 6.16 13.55
C TRP A 108 -6.45 5.88 13.25
N PHE A 109 -5.98 4.67 13.58
CA PHE A 109 -4.60 4.27 13.34
C PHE A 109 -4.25 4.25 11.85
N PHE A 110 -5.04 3.57 10.99
CA PHE A 110 -4.76 3.48 9.56
C PHE A 110 -4.83 4.85 8.86
N THR A 111 -5.75 5.71 9.27
CA THR A 111 -5.81 7.10 8.80
C THR A 111 -4.57 7.88 9.23
N ALA A 112 -4.16 7.75 10.49
CA ALA A 112 -3.00 8.44 11.05
C ALA A 112 -1.70 8.03 10.37
N VAL A 113 -1.53 6.76 9.98
CA VAL A 113 -0.35 6.29 9.25
C VAL A 113 -0.44 6.55 7.72
N GLY A 114 -1.43 7.30 7.26
CA GLY A 114 -1.54 7.77 5.87
C GLY A 114 -2.13 6.75 4.91
N GLN A 115 -2.89 5.78 5.39
CA GLN A 115 -3.58 4.83 4.54
C GLN A 115 -4.95 5.34 4.10
N VAL A 116 -5.29 5.11 2.83
CA VAL A 116 -6.58 5.51 2.24
C VAL A 116 -7.41 4.25 2.00
N PRO A 117 -8.66 4.21 2.53
CA PRO A 117 -9.53 3.06 2.34
C PRO A 117 -9.92 2.90 0.87
N ILE A 118 -9.84 1.67 0.38
CA ILE A 118 -10.39 1.27 -0.91
C ILE A 118 -11.16 -0.04 -0.76
N ASP A 119 -12.25 -0.13 -1.46
CA ASP A 119 -12.91 -1.40 -1.69
C ASP A 119 -12.16 -2.18 -2.79
N ARG A 120 -12.14 -3.49 -2.72
CA ARG A 120 -11.47 -4.38 -3.69
C ARG A 120 -12.35 -5.57 -4.06
N THR A 121 -13.65 -5.45 -3.82
CA THR A 121 -14.59 -6.57 -3.93
C THR A 121 -14.95 -6.86 -5.37
N ASP A 122 -14.98 -5.85 -6.23
CA ASP A 122 -15.36 -5.97 -7.64
C ASP A 122 -14.52 -5.09 -8.58
N ALA A 123 -14.83 -5.12 -9.87
CA ALA A 123 -14.11 -4.36 -10.90
C ALA A 123 -14.32 -2.84 -10.76
N ASP A 124 -15.50 -2.40 -10.34
CA ASP A 124 -15.82 -0.98 -10.15
C ASP A 124 -15.04 -0.41 -8.96
N ALA A 125 -14.93 -1.18 -7.90
CA ALA A 125 -14.10 -0.86 -6.74
C ALA A 125 -12.60 -0.77 -7.09
N ALA A 126 -12.11 -1.66 -7.96
CA ALA A 126 -10.74 -1.61 -8.44
C ALA A 126 -10.49 -0.33 -9.28
N GLN A 127 -11.45 0.09 -10.12
CA GLN A 127 -11.35 1.33 -10.88
C GLN A 127 -11.40 2.56 -9.96
N ALA A 128 -12.27 2.58 -8.96
CA ALA A 128 -12.33 3.65 -7.96
C ALA A 128 -11.01 3.80 -7.18
N ALA A 129 -10.34 2.67 -6.89
CA ALA A 129 -9.02 2.66 -6.29
C ALA A 129 -7.96 3.30 -7.18
N LEU A 130 -7.96 3.00 -8.49
CA LEU A 130 -7.05 3.62 -9.45
C LEU A 130 -7.31 5.12 -9.58
N ASN A 131 -8.55 5.55 -9.70
CA ASN A 131 -8.91 6.98 -9.74
C ASN A 131 -8.45 7.73 -8.48
N THR A 132 -8.52 7.08 -7.32
CA THR A 132 -8.01 7.64 -6.06
C THR A 132 -6.49 7.76 -6.09
N ALA A 133 -5.79 6.73 -6.60
CA ALA A 133 -4.34 6.73 -6.77
C ALA A 133 -3.87 7.83 -7.72
N GLU A 134 -4.52 7.99 -8.87
CA GLU A 134 -4.24 9.07 -9.83
C GLU A 134 -4.37 10.45 -9.20
N ARG A 135 -5.45 10.69 -8.46
CA ARG A 135 -5.65 11.95 -7.74
C ARG A 135 -4.55 12.23 -6.73
N LEU A 136 -4.07 11.21 -6.00
CA LEU A 136 -2.98 11.34 -5.04
C LEU A 136 -1.66 11.66 -5.73
N LEU A 137 -1.35 11.00 -6.84
CA LEU A 137 -0.18 11.29 -7.66
C LEU A 137 -0.25 12.69 -8.27
N GLY A 138 -1.41 13.11 -8.79
CA GLY A 138 -1.64 14.49 -9.27
C GLY A 138 -1.44 15.57 -8.20
N GLN A 139 -1.52 15.22 -6.91
CA GLN A 139 -1.17 16.09 -5.78
C GLN A 139 0.33 16.06 -5.42
N GLY A 140 1.18 15.41 -6.22
CA GLY A 140 2.61 15.31 -5.98
C GLY A 140 2.99 14.34 -4.84
N LYS A 141 2.10 13.43 -4.44
CA LYS A 141 2.33 12.49 -3.32
C LYS A 141 3.09 11.25 -3.77
N LEU A 142 3.77 10.60 -2.81
CA LEU A 142 4.29 9.26 -2.99
C LEU A 142 3.18 8.24 -2.72
N LEU A 143 3.02 7.29 -3.64
CA LEU A 143 2.07 6.19 -3.52
C LEU A 143 2.82 4.87 -3.34
N GLY A 144 2.56 4.17 -2.24
CA GLY A 144 3.06 2.81 -2.03
C GLY A 144 2.07 1.78 -2.58
N MET A 145 2.58 0.86 -3.39
CA MET A 145 1.79 -0.24 -3.95
C MET A 145 2.56 -1.57 -3.86
N TYR A 146 1.81 -2.64 -3.66
CA TYR A 146 2.33 -3.99 -3.73
C TYR A 146 1.75 -4.67 -4.98
N PRO A 147 2.54 -4.86 -6.05
CA PRO A 147 2.02 -5.39 -7.30
C PRO A 147 1.44 -6.80 -7.17
N GLU A 148 1.91 -7.61 -6.24
CA GLU A 148 1.36 -8.93 -5.94
C GLU A 148 -0.10 -8.89 -5.45
N GLY A 149 -0.54 -7.75 -4.90
CA GLY A 149 -1.91 -7.51 -4.42
C GLY A 149 -2.25 -8.20 -3.10
N THR A 150 -1.40 -9.08 -2.59
CA THR A 150 -1.49 -9.72 -1.28
C THR A 150 -0.11 -10.11 -0.79
N ARG A 151 0.05 -10.39 0.51
CA ARG A 151 1.32 -10.86 1.07
C ARG A 151 1.68 -12.22 0.49
N SER A 152 2.99 -12.45 0.28
CA SER A 152 3.51 -13.76 -0.08
C SER A 152 3.14 -14.80 1.00
N PRO A 153 2.70 -16.00 0.64
CA PRO A 153 2.41 -17.06 1.60
C PRO A 153 3.66 -17.73 2.18
N ASP A 154 4.76 -17.73 1.45
CA ASP A 154 5.95 -18.56 1.71
C ASP A 154 7.28 -17.81 1.55
N GLY A 155 7.23 -16.51 1.26
CA GLY A 155 8.42 -15.67 1.10
C GLY A 155 8.93 -15.55 -0.32
N ARG A 156 8.36 -16.26 -1.31
CA ARG A 156 8.67 -16.11 -2.74
C ARG A 156 8.00 -14.87 -3.33
N LEU A 157 8.50 -14.41 -4.47
CA LEU A 157 7.91 -13.32 -5.24
C LEU A 157 6.91 -13.86 -6.26
N TYR A 158 5.71 -13.31 -6.27
CA TYR A 158 4.62 -13.79 -7.09
C TYR A 158 4.26 -12.83 -8.21
N LYS A 159 3.55 -13.35 -9.22
CA LYS A 159 3.05 -12.60 -10.37
C LYS A 159 2.29 -11.34 -9.96
N GLY A 160 2.70 -10.21 -10.51
CA GLY A 160 2.09 -8.91 -10.26
C GLY A 160 0.75 -8.74 -10.99
N LYS A 161 -0.18 -8.00 -10.38
CA LYS A 161 -1.41 -7.50 -11.00
C LYS A 161 -1.10 -6.24 -11.82
N THR A 162 -1.78 -6.05 -12.95
CA THR A 162 -1.52 -4.97 -13.91
C THR A 162 -1.99 -3.57 -13.46
N GLY A 163 -2.63 -3.46 -12.29
CA GLY A 163 -3.10 -2.17 -11.79
C GLY A 163 -2.01 -1.12 -11.59
N LEU A 164 -0.80 -1.56 -11.19
CA LEU A 164 0.37 -0.68 -11.07
C LEU A 164 0.78 -0.14 -12.45
N ALA A 165 0.92 -1.02 -13.43
CA ALA A 165 1.32 -0.64 -14.79
C ALA A 165 0.29 0.30 -15.44
N ARG A 166 -1.01 0.00 -15.27
CA ARG A 166 -2.09 0.88 -15.74
C ARG A 166 -1.95 2.28 -15.17
N LEU A 167 -1.70 2.39 -13.86
CA LEU A 167 -1.52 3.66 -13.19
C LEU A 167 -0.28 4.41 -13.70
N ALA A 168 0.87 3.73 -13.81
CA ALA A 168 2.12 4.31 -14.32
C ALA A 168 1.97 4.84 -15.74
N LEU A 169 1.37 4.04 -16.64
CA LEU A 169 1.14 4.40 -18.05
C LEU A 169 0.13 5.56 -18.20
N HIS A 170 -0.87 5.63 -17.32
CA HIS A 170 -1.89 6.67 -17.38
C HIS A 170 -1.37 8.02 -16.84
N THR A 171 -0.53 7.96 -15.82
CA THR A 171 -0.06 9.18 -15.12
C THR A 171 1.32 9.67 -15.59
N GLY A 172 2.10 8.84 -16.31
CA GLY A 172 3.48 9.13 -16.68
C GLY A 172 4.44 9.27 -15.48
N VAL A 173 4.03 8.81 -14.30
CA VAL A 173 4.81 8.94 -13.06
C VAL A 173 5.84 7.82 -12.95
N PRO A 174 7.09 8.09 -12.54
CA PRO A 174 8.11 7.05 -12.40
C PRO A 174 7.73 6.02 -11.34
N VAL A 175 8.08 4.77 -11.61
CA VAL A 175 7.95 3.65 -10.68
C VAL A 175 9.31 3.35 -10.07
N ILE A 176 9.38 3.30 -8.74
CA ILE A 176 10.60 2.96 -8.00
C ILE A 176 10.38 1.59 -7.38
N PRO A 177 11.08 0.55 -7.82
CA PRO A 177 11.02 -0.76 -7.20
C PRO A 177 11.67 -0.70 -5.82
N VAL A 178 11.03 -1.31 -4.82
CA VAL A 178 11.52 -1.32 -3.43
C VAL A 178 11.47 -2.74 -2.89
N ALA A 179 12.61 -3.35 -2.73
CA ALA A 179 12.71 -4.68 -2.13
C ALA A 179 12.84 -4.59 -0.61
N MET A 180 11.98 -5.31 0.10
CA MET A 180 12.05 -5.48 1.54
C MET A 180 12.38 -6.93 1.85
N THR A 181 13.41 -7.18 2.67
CA THR A 181 13.82 -8.52 3.10
C THR A 181 13.90 -8.59 4.62
N GLY A 182 13.61 -9.78 5.18
CA GLY A 182 13.64 -10.02 6.62
C GLY A 182 12.42 -9.53 7.41
N THR A 183 11.47 -8.87 6.78
CA THR A 183 10.21 -8.43 7.42
C THR A 183 9.33 -9.62 7.83
N ASN A 184 9.35 -10.72 7.07
CA ASN A 184 8.71 -11.99 7.40
C ASN A 184 9.37 -12.70 8.61
N VAL A 185 10.62 -12.40 8.93
CA VAL A 185 11.28 -12.88 10.15
C VAL A 185 10.82 -12.06 11.36
N VAL A 186 10.75 -10.72 11.19
CA VAL A 186 10.30 -9.81 12.26
C VAL A 186 8.81 -9.98 12.54
N ASN A 187 7.99 -10.19 11.52
CA ASN A 187 6.57 -10.47 11.65
C ASN A 187 6.19 -11.69 10.80
N PRO A 188 6.32 -12.90 11.35
CA PRO A 188 6.03 -14.13 10.62
C PRO A 188 4.58 -14.18 10.11
N PRO A 189 4.35 -14.74 8.92
CA PRO A 189 3.02 -14.93 8.37
C PRO A 189 2.07 -15.62 9.36
N GLY A 190 0.82 -15.16 9.42
CA GLY A 190 -0.20 -15.71 10.29
C GLY A 190 -0.10 -15.31 11.76
N THR A 191 0.90 -14.53 12.17
CA THR A 191 1.06 -14.07 13.56
C THR A 191 0.99 -12.54 13.69
N SER A 192 0.55 -12.06 14.86
CA SER A 192 0.66 -10.66 15.27
C SER A 192 1.91 -10.40 16.12
N MET A 193 2.70 -11.44 16.40
CA MET A 193 3.91 -11.33 17.20
C MET A 193 5.03 -10.69 16.40
N LEU A 194 5.74 -9.76 17.04
CA LEU A 194 6.97 -9.19 16.52
C LEU A 194 8.18 -9.88 17.15
N ARG A 195 9.20 -10.14 16.36
CA ARG A 195 10.46 -10.79 16.77
C ARG A 195 11.63 -9.90 16.39
N PHE A 196 12.75 -10.12 17.05
CA PHE A 196 14.02 -9.52 16.62
C PHE A 196 14.47 -10.15 15.31
N GLY A 197 14.92 -9.30 14.40
CA GLY A 197 15.43 -9.71 13.10
C GLY A 197 16.30 -8.63 12.48
N ARG A 198 16.59 -8.78 11.21
CA ARG A 198 17.27 -7.74 10.43
C ARG A 198 16.44 -7.48 9.19
N VAL A 199 16.02 -6.24 9.01
CA VAL A 199 15.25 -5.78 7.83
C VAL A 199 16.20 -5.05 6.91
N THR A 200 16.13 -5.32 5.61
CA THR A 200 16.78 -4.50 4.59
C THR A 200 15.72 -3.93 3.66
N VAL A 201 15.86 -2.65 3.33
CA VAL A 201 15.00 -1.94 2.37
C VAL A 201 15.91 -1.42 1.26
N ARG A 202 15.78 -1.94 0.05
CA ARG A 202 16.56 -1.55 -1.13
C ARG A 202 15.66 -0.82 -2.12
N PHE A 203 16.07 0.37 -2.51
CA PHE A 203 15.41 1.16 -3.55
C PHE A 203 16.16 0.97 -4.86
N GLY A 204 15.50 0.45 -5.89
CA GLY A 204 16.02 0.39 -7.24
C GLY A 204 15.97 1.74 -7.94
N GLU A 205 16.56 1.80 -9.14
CA GLU A 205 16.50 3.00 -9.97
C GLU A 205 15.06 3.31 -10.42
N PRO A 206 14.73 4.60 -10.61
CA PRO A 206 13.43 4.98 -11.14
C PRO A 206 13.22 4.44 -12.54
N MET A 207 12.15 3.68 -12.73
CA MET A 207 11.74 3.13 -14.01
C MET A 207 10.80 4.12 -14.71
N ASP A 208 11.17 4.55 -15.90
CA ASP A 208 10.38 5.40 -16.79
C ASP A 208 9.74 4.57 -17.90
N PHE A 209 8.46 4.75 -18.10
CA PHE A 209 7.67 4.05 -19.09
C PHE A 209 7.14 4.97 -20.21
N SER A 210 7.72 6.15 -20.37
CA SER A 210 7.36 7.13 -21.41
C SER A 210 7.44 6.55 -22.85
N ARG A 211 8.27 5.52 -23.07
CA ARG A 211 8.32 4.79 -24.34
C ARG A 211 6.99 4.11 -24.71
N PHE A 212 6.05 4.03 -23.79
CA PHE A 212 4.71 3.47 -23.99
C PHE A 212 3.60 4.53 -23.87
N ASP A 213 3.94 5.82 -24.02
CA ASP A 213 2.95 6.90 -23.97
C ASP A 213 1.83 6.67 -24.99
N GLY A 214 0.59 6.92 -24.55
CA GLY A 214 -0.62 6.68 -25.34
C GLY A 214 -1.07 5.22 -25.42
N MET A 215 -0.36 4.27 -24.77
CA MET A 215 -0.69 2.85 -24.78
C MET A 215 -1.38 2.37 -23.50
N ALA A 216 -1.79 3.28 -22.63
CA ALA A 216 -2.59 2.95 -21.45
C ALA A 216 -3.89 2.24 -21.88
N GLY A 217 -4.25 1.15 -21.19
CA GLY A 217 -5.38 0.28 -21.57
C GLY A 217 -5.01 -0.86 -22.51
N ASN A 218 -3.80 -0.89 -23.07
CA ASN A 218 -3.32 -2.04 -23.83
C ASN A 218 -2.86 -3.15 -22.86
N ARG A 219 -3.62 -4.24 -22.80
CA ARG A 219 -3.38 -5.36 -21.86
C ARG A 219 -1.99 -6.00 -21.99
N PHE A 220 -1.43 -6.03 -23.18
CA PHE A 220 -0.09 -6.61 -23.42
C PHE A 220 1.00 -5.69 -22.87
N ILE A 221 0.87 -4.38 -23.09
CA ILE A 221 1.80 -3.39 -22.57
C ILE A 221 1.71 -3.32 -21.04
N GLU A 222 0.49 -3.26 -20.49
CA GLU A 222 0.29 -3.31 -19.04
C GLU A 222 0.92 -4.56 -18.40
N ARG A 223 0.84 -5.71 -19.08
CA ARG A 223 1.48 -6.95 -18.61
C ARG A 223 3.00 -6.84 -18.67
N ALA A 224 3.54 -6.39 -19.81
CA ALA A 224 4.99 -6.22 -20.01
C ALA A 224 5.60 -5.27 -18.95
N VAL A 225 4.99 -4.11 -18.74
CA VAL A 225 5.42 -3.15 -17.71
C VAL A 225 5.35 -3.75 -16.30
N THR A 226 4.28 -4.50 -16.00
CA THR A 226 4.18 -5.17 -14.69
C THR A 226 5.29 -6.21 -14.51
N ASP A 227 5.57 -7.01 -15.52
CA ASP A 227 6.60 -8.05 -15.47
C ASP A 227 8.00 -7.42 -15.32
N GLU A 228 8.27 -6.30 -16.02
CA GLU A 228 9.52 -5.56 -15.88
C GLU A 228 9.71 -5.08 -14.42
N VAL A 229 8.68 -4.51 -13.79
CA VAL A 229 8.75 -4.11 -12.36
C VAL A 229 8.97 -5.32 -11.44
N ILE A 230 8.33 -6.45 -11.72
CA ILE A 230 8.51 -7.68 -10.92
C ILE A 230 9.94 -8.22 -11.09
N TYR A 231 10.53 -8.18 -12.29
CA TYR A 231 11.90 -8.62 -12.51
C TYR A 231 12.93 -7.72 -11.80
N GLU A 232 12.70 -6.41 -11.77
CA GLU A 232 13.52 -5.52 -10.96
C GLU A 232 13.41 -5.84 -9.46
N LEU A 233 12.19 -6.09 -8.96
CA LEU A 233 11.98 -6.52 -7.58
C LEU A 233 12.68 -7.85 -7.28
N MET A 234 12.66 -8.80 -8.22
CA MET A 234 13.35 -10.09 -8.08
C MET A 234 14.85 -9.88 -7.93
N GLY A 235 15.46 -9.05 -8.80
CA GLY A 235 16.89 -8.73 -8.72
C GLY A 235 17.30 -8.00 -7.44
N LEU A 236 16.43 -7.15 -6.89
CA LEU A 236 16.69 -6.42 -5.64
C LEU A 236 16.48 -7.26 -4.38
N SER A 237 15.53 -8.20 -4.41
CA SER A 237 15.12 -8.97 -3.22
C SER A 237 15.80 -10.32 -3.09
N ASP A 238 16.41 -10.83 -4.15
CA ASP A 238 16.95 -12.20 -4.27
C ASP A 238 15.86 -13.28 -4.03
N GLN A 239 14.57 -12.95 -4.23
CA GLN A 239 13.48 -13.90 -4.08
C GLN A 239 13.32 -14.78 -5.33
N GLU A 240 12.99 -16.05 -5.12
CA GLU A 240 12.52 -16.94 -6.18
C GLU A 240 11.20 -16.43 -6.75
N TYR A 241 11.11 -16.26 -8.07
CA TYR A 241 9.89 -15.83 -8.74
C TYR A 241 8.98 -17.01 -9.10
N VAL A 242 7.68 -16.83 -8.89
CA VAL A 242 6.65 -17.82 -9.22
C VAL A 242 5.58 -17.18 -10.11
N ASP A 243 5.45 -17.65 -11.36
CA ASP A 243 4.53 -17.07 -12.36
C ASP A 243 3.06 -17.48 -12.14
N ILE A 244 2.58 -17.37 -10.90
CA ILE A 244 1.16 -17.49 -10.54
C ILE A 244 0.80 -16.39 -9.54
N TYR A 245 -0.47 -16.09 -9.37
CA TYR A 245 -0.91 -15.11 -8.39
C TYR A 245 -0.88 -15.68 -6.97
N ALA A 246 -0.31 -14.94 -6.01
CA ALA A 246 -0.26 -15.33 -4.60
C ALA A 246 -1.67 -15.61 -4.01
N ALA A 247 -2.70 -14.92 -4.49
CA ALA A 247 -4.08 -15.15 -4.07
C ALA A 247 -4.54 -16.59 -4.37
N SER A 248 -4.25 -17.11 -5.56
CA SER A 248 -4.63 -18.47 -5.96
C SER A 248 -3.95 -19.56 -5.12
N VAL A 249 -2.71 -19.29 -4.64
CA VAL A 249 -2.02 -20.23 -3.73
C VAL A 249 -2.70 -20.25 -2.37
N LYS A 250 -3.12 -19.10 -1.85
CA LYS A 250 -3.83 -19.00 -0.58
C LYS A 250 -5.20 -19.66 -0.61
N GLU A 251 -5.95 -19.49 -1.70
CA GLU A 251 -7.24 -20.14 -1.90
C GLU A 251 -7.11 -21.65 -1.85
N ARG A 252 -6.16 -22.22 -2.62
CA ARG A 252 -5.89 -23.67 -2.61
C ARG A 252 -5.44 -24.18 -1.25
N GLY A 253 -4.62 -23.42 -0.52
CA GLY A 253 -4.19 -23.75 0.83
C GLY A 253 -5.33 -23.75 1.83
N ASN A 254 -6.28 -22.81 1.71
CA ASN A 254 -7.47 -22.77 2.54
C ASN A 254 -8.42 -23.94 2.21
N ASP A 255 -8.60 -24.28 0.95
CA ASP A 255 -9.44 -25.41 0.52
C ASP A 255 -8.87 -26.73 1.02
N ALA A 256 -7.55 -26.94 0.92
CA ALA A 256 -6.88 -28.12 1.45
C ALA A 256 -6.97 -28.21 2.98
N GLY A 257 -6.84 -27.07 3.69
CA GLY A 257 -7.03 -26.99 5.14
C GLY A 257 -8.46 -27.30 5.55
N SER A 258 -9.45 -26.75 4.84
CA SER A 258 -10.88 -27.01 5.08
C SER A 258 -11.25 -28.46 4.81
N ALA A 259 -10.71 -29.06 3.73
CA ALA A 259 -10.92 -30.47 3.43
C ALA A 259 -10.30 -31.40 4.48
N TYR A 260 -9.12 -31.05 5.01
CA TYR A 260 -8.48 -31.81 6.10
C TYR A 260 -9.27 -31.69 7.41
N GLU A 261 -9.78 -30.51 7.76
CA GLU A 261 -10.61 -30.30 8.96
C GLU A 261 -11.94 -31.03 8.85
N ALA A 262 -12.58 -31.02 7.67
CA ALA A 262 -13.83 -31.74 7.40
C ALA A 262 -13.65 -33.27 7.40
N ALA A 263 -12.46 -33.78 7.07
CA ALA A 263 -12.12 -35.19 7.11
C ALA A 263 -11.76 -35.72 8.53
N ARG A 264 -11.57 -34.82 9.50
CA ARG A 264 -11.45 -35.19 10.91
C ARG A 264 -12.82 -35.56 11.46
N ILE A 265 -13.18 -36.85 11.35
CA ILE A 265 -14.34 -37.38 12.06
C ILE A 265 -14.13 -37.16 13.55
N PRO A 266 -15.07 -36.56 14.28
CA PRO A 266 -14.93 -36.42 15.73
C PRO A 266 -14.87 -37.80 16.39
N GLU A 267 -13.82 -38.05 17.13
CA GLU A 267 -13.52 -39.29 17.88
C GLU A 267 -14.47 -39.51 19.08
N THR A 268 -15.65 -38.87 19.07
CA THR A 268 -16.63 -38.92 20.18
C THR A 268 -17.92 -39.65 19.81
N ALA A 269 -17.84 -40.72 19.04
CA ALA A 269 -19.01 -41.60 18.78
C ALA A 269 -18.68 -43.10 18.95
N VAL A 270 -17.88 -43.43 19.95
CA VAL A 270 -17.79 -44.80 20.47
C VAL A 270 -17.77 -44.73 22.00
N GLY A 271 -18.96 -44.83 22.54
CA GLY A 271 -19.23 -44.93 23.97
C GLY A 271 -20.54 -45.67 24.13
#